data_cee58a3a3055973735f9a5a18c2f872b
#
_entry.id   cee58a3a3055973735f9a5a18c2f872b
#
_cell.length_a   1.000
_cell.length_b   1.000
_cell.length_c   1.000
_cell.angle_alpha   90.00
_cell.angle_beta   90.00
_cell.angle_gamma   90.00
#
_symmetry.space_group_name_H-M   'P 1'
#
loop_
_entity.id
_entity.type
_entity.pdbx_description
1 polymer ?
#
loop_
_entity_poly.entity_id
_entity_poly.type
_entity_poly.pdbx_seq_one_letter_code
_entity_poly.pdbx_strand_id
1 'polypeptide(L)'
;MWMRPILRIILSMGHKMNTQRPEYVRIPSAITLVSGETARTHLNRLLTSNISNDQLLSRRHSVICDLNGRITSYQLHADLGDQILLVHDDSVSEILRNNLTTGVSWNETVNVSIGDGAIHRMLVYGKGAENVIIKLGVNVNPLNSDNWVEYNDSMISVIDGDDGTPIYELLVPTRELSPVTMNLEDLGVVEGKKDTALALQSYKGIIDSSINLSGNNPLHLRLAEIVDLKKGCYPGQEIHARMESRDAIKKTLSSFRSNSQLSIGRHKTSNGLGVEVISSDQFAEEWINLIVHSSDLHVYPGINIQIEDEKISCHLV
;
A
#
# COMPACT_ATOMS: atom_id res chain seq x y z
N MET A 1 -20.48 -0.94 -12.08
CA MET A 1 -20.05 0.44 -12.37
C MET A 1 -21.01 1.51 -11.81
N TRP A 2 -21.81 1.23 -10.75
CA TRP A 2 -22.83 2.15 -10.21
C TRP A 2 -22.75 2.44 -8.70
N MET A 3 -21.71 1.96 -7.99
CA MET A 3 -21.60 2.14 -6.53
C MET A 3 -20.65 3.26 -6.06
N ARG A 4 -19.84 3.86 -6.95
CA ARG A 4 -18.89 4.94 -6.60
C ARG A 4 -19.51 6.30 -6.18
N PRO A 5 -20.68 6.76 -6.64
CA PRO A 5 -21.19 8.08 -6.26
C PRO A 5 -21.78 8.17 -4.84
N ILE A 6 -22.35 7.09 -4.32
CA ILE A 6 -23.05 7.11 -3.01
C ILE A 6 -22.06 7.10 -1.85
N LEU A 7 -20.93 6.40 -1.98
CA LEU A 7 -19.86 6.37 -0.97
C LEU A 7 -19.20 7.76 -0.77
N ARG A 8 -19.09 8.56 -1.84
CA ARG A 8 -18.55 9.94 -1.77
C ARG A 8 -19.38 10.90 -0.91
N ILE A 9 -20.70 10.68 -0.78
CA ILE A 9 -21.60 11.60 -0.05
C ILE A 9 -21.51 11.37 1.46
N ILE A 10 -21.23 10.15 1.93
CA ILE A 10 -21.14 9.83 3.35
C ILE A 10 -19.80 10.30 3.96
N LEU A 11 -18.72 10.33 3.16
CA LEU A 11 -17.41 10.86 3.56
C LEU A 11 -17.42 12.39 3.83
N SER A 12 -18.43 13.12 3.36
CA SER A 12 -18.49 14.58 3.49
C SER A 12 -18.95 15.10 4.87
N MET A 13 -19.42 14.25 5.78
CA MET A 13 -19.96 14.64 7.08
C MET A 13 -19.09 14.29 8.29
N GLY A 14 -18.00 13.56 8.14
CA GLY A 14 -17.03 13.29 9.20
C GLY A 14 -15.87 14.29 9.19
N HIS A 15 -15.38 14.70 10.34
CA HIS A 15 -14.11 15.43 10.44
C HIS A 15 -13.03 14.62 9.74
N LYS A 16 -12.45 15.18 8.64
CA LYS A 16 -11.34 14.56 7.92
C LYS A 16 -10.18 14.36 8.88
N MET A 17 -9.71 13.13 9.01
CA MET A 17 -8.53 12.83 9.80
C MET A 17 -7.32 13.45 9.11
N ASN A 18 -6.61 14.35 9.78
CA ASN A 18 -5.39 14.97 9.27
C ASN A 18 -4.62 15.63 10.41
N THR A 19 -3.30 15.77 10.25
CA THR A 19 -2.51 16.58 11.19
C THR A 19 -2.70 18.08 10.93
N GLN A 20 -2.47 18.89 11.96
CA GLN A 20 -2.71 20.35 11.87
C GLN A 20 -1.64 21.11 11.12
N ARG A 21 -0.52 20.46 10.82
CA ARG A 21 0.64 21.00 10.09
C ARG A 21 1.24 19.91 9.21
N PRO A 22 2.08 20.28 8.23
CA PRO A 22 2.77 19.28 7.44
C PRO A 22 3.81 18.53 8.28
N GLU A 23 3.86 17.23 8.10
CA GLU A 23 4.79 16.33 8.77
C GLU A 23 5.46 15.42 7.73
N TYR A 24 6.70 15.00 8.02
CA TYR A 24 7.38 13.95 7.26
C TYR A 24 7.77 12.79 8.17
N VAL A 25 7.85 11.60 7.61
CA VAL A 25 8.34 10.42 8.34
C VAL A 25 9.02 9.44 7.39
N ARG A 26 10.06 8.77 7.87
CA ARG A 26 10.65 7.64 7.16
C ARG A 26 9.87 6.37 7.49
N ILE A 27 9.49 5.63 6.46
CA ILE A 27 8.83 4.33 6.60
C ILE A 27 9.88 3.24 6.37
N PRO A 28 10.22 2.45 7.39
CA PRO A 28 11.10 1.30 7.23
C PRO A 28 10.55 0.38 6.14
N SER A 29 11.36 0.12 5.13
CA SER A 29 11.00 -0.73 4.00
C SER A 29 12.26 -1.40 3.46
N ALA A 30 12.13 -2.64 3.01
CA ALA A 30 13.18 -3.29 2.24
C ALA A 30 13.05 -2.93 0.76
N ILE A 31 14.17 -2.93 0.08
CA ILE A 31 14.29 -2.58 -1.33
C ILE A 31 14.92 -3.76 -2.08
N THR A 32 14.26 -4.17 -3.13
CA THR A 32 14.79 -5.15 -4.09
C THR A 32 14.80 -4.53 -5.48
N LEU A 33 15.90 -4.65 -6.19
CA LEU A 33 16.07 -4.17 -7.56
C LEU A 33 16.08 -5.37 -8.50
N VAL A 34 15.31 -5.28 -9.59
CA VAL A 34 15.26 -6.30 -10.64
C VAL A 34 15.65 -5.66 -11.95
N SER A 35 16.72 -6.15 -12.58
CA SER A 35 17.25 -5.64 -13.83
C SER A 35 17.55 -6.76 -14.83
N GLY A 36 17.87 -6.39 -16.06
CA GLY A 36 18.20 -7.32 -17.14
C GLY A 36 17.19 -7.24 -18.27
N GLU A 37 17.60 -7.70 -19.46
CA GLU A 37 16.83 -7.55 -20.69
C GLU A 37 15.43 -8.20 -20.61
N THR A 38 15.29 -9.30 -19.87
CA THR A 38 14.02 -10.03 -19.72
C THR A 38 13.34 -9.79 -18.36
N ALA A 39 13.87 -8.90 -17.52
CA ALA A 39 13.38 -8.65 -16.17
C ALA A 39 11.89 -8.30 -16.13
N ARG A 40 11.41 -7.41 -17.00
CA ARG A 40 10.01 -7.01 -17.09
C ARG A 40 9.09 -8.18 -17.47
N THR A 41 9.50 -8.98 -18.44
CA THR A 41 8.74 -10.17 -18.87
C THR A 41 8.67 -11.21 -17.76
N HIS A 42 9.79 -11.43 -17.08
CA HIS A 42 9.86 -12.34 -15.92
C HIS A 42 8.97 -11.86 -14.77
N LEU A 43 9.09 -10.61 -14.35
CA LEU A 43 8.21 -10.01 -13.34
C LEU A 43 6.74 -10.12 -13.74
N ASN A 44 6.41 -9.82 -15.00
CA ASN A 44 5.02 -9.91 -15.46
C ASN A 44 4.45 -11.33 -15.38
N ARG A 45 5.24 -12.39 -15.32
CA ARG A 45 4.78 -13.78 -15.07
C ARG A 45 4.57 -14.09 -13.60
N LEU A 46 5.19 -13.35 -12.69
CA LEU A 46 5.10 -13.59 -11.25
C LEU A 46 4.05 -12.72 -10.57
N LEU A 47 3.95 -11.47 -11.00
CA LEU A 47 3.07 -10.47 -10.38
C LEU A 47 1.62 -10.67 -10.81
N THR A 48 0.69 -10.31 -9.95
CA THR A 48 -0.75 -10.29 -10.29
C THR A 48 -1.12 -9.12 -11.20
N SER A 49 -0.42 -7.98 -11.09
CA SER A 49 -0.62 -6.82 -11.95
C SER A 49 0.07 -6.99 -13.31
N ASN A 50 -0.46 -6.35 -14.34
CA ASN A 50 0.13 -6.31 -15.66
C ASN A 50 1.08 -5.12 -15.78
N ILE A 51 2.37 -5.39 -15.90
CA ILE A 51 3.42 -4.37 -16.03
C ILE A 51 4.03 -4.32 -17.44
N SER A 52 3.52 -5.09 -18.40
CA SER A 52 4.11 -5.23 -19.74
C SER A 52 4.16 -3.91 -20.51
N ASN A 53 3.23 -3.00 -20.25
CA ASN A 53 3.11 -1.70 -20.90
C ASN A 53 3.49 -0.53 -19.99
N ASP A 54 4.07 -0.80 -18.82
CA ASP A 54 4.50 0.27 -17.93
C ASP A 54 5.59 1.12 -18.60
N GLN A 55 5.50 2.41 -18.34
CA GLN A 55 6.44 3.41 -18.86
C GLN A 55 7.47 3.75 -17.77
N LEU A 56 8.54 4.42 -18.18
CA LEU A 56 9.47 5.03 -17.23
C LEU A 56 8.70 5.84 -16.18
N LEU A 57 9.06 5.69 -14.91
CA LEU A 57 8.43 6.31 -13.75
C LEU A 57 6.98 5.85 -13.49
N SER A 58 6.54 4.74 -14.06
CA SER A 58 5.28 4.12 -13.61
C SER A 58 5.37 3.70 -12.15
N ARG A 59 4.28 3.93 -11.42
CA ARG A 59 4.08 3.52 -10.03
C ARG A 59 2.93 2.53 -9.96
N ARG A 60 3.18 1.37 -9.37
CA ARG A 60 2.15 0.34 -9.19
C ARG A 60 2.33 -0.41 -7.90
N HIS A 61 1.23 -0.90 -7.39
CA HIS A 61 1.22 -1.98 -6.40
C HIS A 61 1.00 -3.32 -7.09
N SER A 62 1.56 -4.37 -6.52
CA SER A 62 1.26 -5.74 -6.93
C SER A 62 1.53 -6.72 -5.80
N VAL A 63 1.10 -7.96 -6.00
CA VAL A 63 1.43 -9.08 -5.14
C VAL A 63 2.04 -10.22 -5.95
N ILE A 64 2.88 -11.02 -5.31
CA ILE A 64 3.21 -12.38 -5.75
C ILE A 64 2.38 -13.33 -4.88
N CYS A 65 1.77 -14.32 -5.50
CA CYS A 65 0.96 -15.31 -4.84
C CYS A 65 1.57 -16.72 -4.95
N ASP A 66 1.17 -17.60 -4.04
CA ASP A 66 1.36 -19.03 -4.17
C ASP A 66 0.31 -19.64 -5.12
N LEU A 67 0.41 -20.94 -5.38
CA LEU A 67 -0.52 -21.67 -6.25
C LEU A 67 -1.96 -21.72 -5.70
N ASN A 68 -2.16 -21.42 -4.41
CA ASN A 68 -3.47 -21.32 -3.77
C ASN A 68 -4.05 -19.89 -3.84
N GLY A 69 -3.40 -18.99 -4.55
CA GLY A 69 -3.82 -17.59 -4.68
C GLY A 69 -3.65 -16.79 -3.39
N ARG A 70 -2.74 -17.20 -2.50
CA ARG A 70 -2.40 -16.48 -1.28
C ARG A 70 -1.16 -15.65 -1.48
N ILE A 71 -1.18 -14.42 -0.99
CA ILE A 71 -0.06 -13.48 -1.05
C ILE A 71 1.17 -14.08 -0.36
N THR A 72 2.29 -14.07 -1.03
CA THR A 72 3.62 -14.34 -0.45
C THR A 72 4.41 -13.06 -0.25
N SER A 73 4.16 -12.03 -1.09
CA SER A 73 4.72 -10.69 -0.92
C SER A 73 3.80 -9.63 -1.52
N TYR A 74 3.76 -8.45 -0.90
CA TYR A 74 3.10 -7.24 -1.39
C TYR A 74 4.14 -6.16 -1.56
N GLN A 75 4.18 -5.53 -2.72
CA GLN A 75 5.20 -4.55 -3.07
C GLN A 75 4.65 -3.38 -3.87
N LEU A 76 5.27 -2.23 -3.67
CA LEU A 76 5.16 -1.05 -4.51
C LEU A 76 6.30 -1.06 -5.53
N HIS A 77 6.01 -0.68 -6.77
CA HIS A 77 7.00 -0.59 -7.85
C HIS A 77 7.33 0.84 -8.21
N ALA A 78 8.59 1.06 -8.60
CA ALA A 78 9.02 2.19 -9.39
C ALA A 78 9.79 1.69 -10.61
N ASP A 79 9.31 2.03 -11.80
CA ASP A 79 9.95 1.68 -13.06
C ASP A 79 11.02 2.71 -13.38
N LEU A 80 12.29 2.29 -13.40
CA LEU A 80 13.45 3.15 -13.65
C LEU A 80 14.02 2.96 -15.07
N GLY A 81 13.25 2.27 -15.94
CA GLY A 81 13.64 1.96 -17.32
C GLY A 81 14.50 0.71 -17.44
N ASP A 82 15.74 0.77 -17.03
CA ASP A 82 16.69 -0.35 -17.07
C ASP A 82 16.56 -1.32 -15.89
N GLN A 83 15.88 -0.89 -14.84
CA GLN A 83 15.58 -1.68 -13.65
C GLN A 83 14.22 -1.32 -13.05
N ILE A 84 13.67 -2.25 -12.29
CA ILE A 84 12.42 -2.05 -11.52
C ILE A 84 12.78 -2.16 -10.05
N LEU A 85 12.45 -1.12 -9.31
CA LEU A 85 12.60 -1.04 -7.87
C LEU A 85 11.33 -1.55 -7.20
N LEU A 86 11.46 -2.47 -6.25
CA LEU A 86 10.39 -3.03 -5.45
C LEU A 86 10.57 -2.62 -4.00
N VAL A 87 9.57 -1.92 -3.45
CA VAL A 87 9.50 -1.52 -2.04
C VAL A 87 8.53 -2.44 -1.32
N HIS A 88 8.97 -3.08 -0.25
CA HIS A 88 8.19 -4.09 0.46
C HIS A 88 8.52 -4.15 1.95
N ASP A 89 7.75 -4.91 2.71
CA ASP A 89 8.04 -5.24 4.10
C ASP A 89 9.31 -6.11 4.20
N ASP A 90 10.16 -5.84 5.20
CA ASP A 90 11.42 -6.57 5.37
C ASP A 90 11.21 -8.06 5.67
N SER A 91 10.16 -8.41 6.40
CA SER A 91 9.87 -9.80 6.77
C SER A 91 9.60 -10.72 5.58
N VAL A 92 9.27 -10.17 4.41
CA VAL A 92 9.05 -10.94 3.18
C VAL A 92 10.21 -10.89 2.20
N SER A 93 11.32 -10.22 2.54
CA SER A 93 12.48 -10.02 1.66
C SER A 93 13.04 -11.30 1.10
N GLU A 94 13.26 -12.28 1.95
CA GLU A 94 13.84 -13.57 1.54
C GLU A 94 12.93 -14.32 0.58
N ILE A 95 11.64 -14.45 0.93
CA ILE A 95 10.68 -15.17 0.08
C ILE A 95 10.44 -14.44 -1.24
N LEU A 96 10.42 -13.10 -1.23
CA LEU A 96 10.31 -12.30 -2.46
C LEU A 96 11.51 -12.55 -3.37
N ARG A 97 12.74 -12.40 -2.86
CA ARG A 97 13.97 -12.58 -3.65
C ARG A 97 14.11 -14.02 -4.17
N ASN A 98 13.71 -15.00 -3.38
CA ASN A 98 13.65 -16.40 -3.83
C ASN A 98 12.63 -16.59 -4.96
N ASN A 99 11.43 -16.02 -4.86
CA ASN A 99 10.43 -16.08 -5.92
C ASN A 99 10.92 -15.41 -7.21
N LEU A 100 11.65 -14.30 -7.09
CA LEU A 100 12.19 -13.56 -8.24
C LEU A 100 13.34 -14.30 -8.94
N THR A 101 14.09 -15.13 -8.24
CA THR A 101 15.22 -15.89 -8.82
C THR A 101 14.84 -17.31 -9.25
N THR A 102 13.78 -17.86 -8.65
CA THR A 102 13.29 -19.19 -9.01
C THR A 102 12.55 -19.17 -10.35
N GLY A 103 12.84 -20.13 -11.23
CA GLY A 103 12.16 -20.26 -12.52
C GLY A 103 12.63 -19.29 -13.60
N VAL A 104 13.75 -18.60 -13.38
CA VAL A 104 14.45 -17.88 -14.46
C VAL A 104 14.99 -18.93 -15.45
N SER A 105 14.58 -18.81 -16.70
CA SER A 105 15.02 -19.75 -17.76
C SER A 105 16.45 -19.45 -18.17
N TRP A 106 17.15 -20.47 -18.70
CA TRP A 106 18.56 -20.35 -19.12
C TRP A 106 18.83 -19.29 -20.19
N ASN A 107 17.81 -18.91 -20.96
CA ASN A 107 17.85 -17.89 -21.99
C ASN A 107 17.32 -16.53 -21.53
N GLU A 108 17.02 -16.38 -20.25
CA GLU A 108 16.57 -15.12 -19.65
C GLU A 108 17.72 -14.42 -18.93
N THR A 109 17.74 -13.10 -19.01
CA THR A 109 18.66 -12.25 -18.30
C THR A 109 17.89 -11.50 -17.24
N VAL A 110 17.95 -11.98 -15.98
CA VAL A 110 17.31 -11.39 -14.81
C VAL A 110 18.32 -11.32 -13.68
N ASN A 111 18.56 -10.14 -13.18
CA ASN A 111 19.43 -9.90 -12.03
C ASN A 111 18.59 -9.34 -10.88
N VAL A 112 18.71 -9.95 -9.72
CA VAL A 112 18.04 -9.50 -8.49
C VAL A 112 19.11 -9.03 -7.52
N SER A 113 19.02 -7.77 -7.10
CA SER A 113 19.96 -7.17 -6.17
C SER A 113 19.27 -6.52 -4.97
N ILE A 114 20.02 -6.40 -3.88
CA ILE A 114 19.55 -5.81 -2.63
C ILE A 114 19.81 -4.30 -2.70
N GLY A 115 18.77 -3.51 -2.52
CA GLY A 115 18.84 -2.05 -2.46
C GLY A 115 18.65 -1.50 -1.04
N ASP A 116 18.61 -2.38 -0.03
CA ASP A 116 18.40 -1.98 1.35
C ASP A 116 19.48 -0.99 1.81
N GLY A 117 19.05 0.12 2.42
CA GLY A 117 19.96 1.20 2.84
C GLY A 117 20.46 2.14 1.72
N ALA A 118 20.22 1.81 0.43
CA ALA A 118 20.58 2.70 -0.69
C ALA A 118 19.47 3.72 -0.99
N ILE A 119 18.23 3.36 -0.74
CA ILE A 119 17.03 4.18 -0.98
C ILE A 119 16.18 4.17 0.29
N HIS A 120 15.71 5.34 0.69
CA HIS A 120 14.81 5.54 1.82
C HIS A 120 13.42 5.93 1.33
N ARG A 121 12.42 5.32 1.92
CA ARG A 121 11.03 5.67 1.70
C ARG A 121 10.59 6.68 2.75
N MET A 122 10.01 7.80 2.30
CA MET A 122 9.49 8.84 3.17
C MET A 122 8.06 9.18 2.78
N LEU A 123 7.27 9.58 3.76
CA LEU A 123 5.94 10.16 3.54
C LEU A 123 5.93 11.60 4.01
N VAL A 124 5.26 12.48 3.24
CA VAL A 124 4.95 13.86 3.62
C VAL A 124 3.44 14.01 3.61
N TYR A 125 2.86 14.40 4.72
CA TYR A 125 1.42 14.42 4.92
C TYR A 125 1.00 15.58 5.83
N GLY A 126 -0.29 15.76 6.01
CA GLY A 126 -0.83 16.76 6.91
C GLY A 126 -1.26 18.05 6.20
N LYS A 127 -1.86 18.94 6.99
CA LYS A 127 -2.37 20.21 6.49
C LYS A 127 -1.23 21.06 5.92
N GLY A 128 -1.31 21.40 4.65
CA GLY A 128 -0.30 22.19 3.95
C GLY A 128 0.80 21.37 3.28
N ALA A 129 0.76 20.02 3.31
CA ALA A 129 1.74 19.15 2.63
C ALA A 129 1.86 19.48 1.14
N GLU A 130 0.75 19.72 0.43
CA GLU A 130 0.77 20.12 -0.99
C GLU A 130 1.57 21.38 -1.23
N ASN A 131 1.37 22.41 -0.41
CA ASN A 131 2.13 23.67 -0.51
C ASN A 131 3.62 23.45 -0.26
N VAL A 132 4.00 22.53 0.58
CA VAL A 132 5.40 22.13 0.80
C VAL A 132 5.98 21.54 -0.48
N ILE A 133 5.30 20.57 -1.09
CA ILE A 133 5.76 19.91 -2.32
C ILE A 133 5.91 20.94 -3.47
N ILE A 134 4.97 21.88 -3.60
CA ILE A 134 5.08 22.99 -4.56
C ILE A 134 6.30 23.86 -4.28
N LYS A 135 6.56 24.22 -3.01
CA LYS A 135 7.71 25.04 -2.61
C LYS A 135 9.06 24.33 -2.80
N LEU A 136 9.09 23.01 -2.74
CA LEU A 136 10.27 22.24 -3.14
C LEU A 136 10.57 22.34 -4.64
N GLY A 137 9.69 22.95 -5.43
CA GLY A 137 9.84 23.10 -6.88
C GLY A 137 9.28 21.91 -7.68
N VAL A 138 8.55 21.00 -7.03
CA VAL A 138 7.90 19.88 -7.72
C VAL A 138 6.63 20.35 -8.40
N ASN A 139 6.50 20.03 -9.68
CA ASN A 139 5.23 20.25 -10.38
C ASN A 139 4.21 19.19 -9.93
N VAL A 140 3.19 19.61 -9.21
CA VAL A 140 2.15 18.71 -8.69
C VAL A 140 1.09 18.33 -9.73
N ASN A 141 0.98 19.05 -10.86
CA ASN A 141 -0.04 18.76 -11.86
C ASN A 141 0.04 17.36 -12.49
N PRO A 142 1.23 16.78 -12.79
CA PRO A 142 1.33 15.42 -13.29
C PRO A 142 1.27 14.35 -12.20
N LEU A 143 1.33 14.72 -10.90
CA LEU A 143 1.32 13.77 -9.80
C LEU A 143 -0.05 13.06 -9.70
N ASN A 144 0.01 11.75 -9.72
CA ASN A 144 -1.13 10.87 -9.45
C ASN A 144 -0.61 9.57 -8.80
N SER A 145 -1.50 8.67 -8.43
CA SER A 145 -1.14 7.41 -7.77
C SER A 145 -0.42 6.41 -8.68
N ASP A 146 -0.38 6.66 -9.99
CA ASP A 146 0.12 5.70 -10.98
C ASP A 146 1.49 6.09 -11.55
N ASN A 147 2.06 7.23 -11.13
CA ASN A 147 3.36 7.70 -11.60
C ASN A 147 4.24 8.25 -10.49
N TRP A 148 5.54 8.25 -10.77
CA TRP A 148 6.55 9.01 -10.05
C TRP A 148 6.92 10.26 -10.86
N VAL A 149 7.33 11.31 -10.17
CA VAL A 149 7.91 12.50 -10.76
C VAL A 149 9.29 12.70 -10.15
N GLU A 150 10.28 13.00 -10.98
CA GLU A 150 11.63 13.25 -10.52
C GLU A 150 11.72 14.56 -9.72
N TYR A 151 12.46 14.51 -8.64
CA TYR A 151 12.83 15.65 -7.80
C TYR A 151 14.28 15.50 -7.38
N ASN A 152 15.18 16.28 -8.01
CA ASN A 152 16.62 16.06 -7.93
C ASN A 152 16.92 14.58 -8.29
N ASP A 153 17.67 13.87 -7.46
CA ASP A 153 17.91 12.43 -7.64
C ASP A 153 16.85 11.55 -6.94
N SER A 154 15.81 12.14 -6.40
CA SER A 154 14.70 11.47 -5.71
C SER A 154 13.47 11.38 -6.59
N MET A 155 12.50 10.57 -6.19
CA MET A 155 11.21 10.45 -6.86
C MET A 155 10.08 10.78 -5.89
N ILE A 156 9.06 11.47 -6.37
CA ILE A 156 7.86 11.84 -5.60
C ILE A 156 6.62 11.33 -6.32
N SER A 157 5.68 10.80 -5.56
CA SER A 157 4.33 10.44 -6.00
C SER A 157 3.30 10.88 -4.97
N VAL A 158 2.03 10.75 -5.30
CA VAL A 158 0.93 10.93 -4.35
C VAL A 158 0.23 9.58 -4.12
N ILE A 159 -0.02 9.23 -2.87
CA ILE A 159 -0.71 7.98 -2.53
C ILE A 159 -2.22 8.14 -2.78
N ASP A 160 -2.82 9.20 -2.24
CA ASP A 160 -4.22 9.56 -2.45
C ASP A 160 -4.42 11.04 -2.15
N GLY A 161 -5.06 11.74 -3.06
CA GLY A 161 -5.35 13.16 -2.94
C GLY A 161 -6.81 13.52 -3.16
N ASP A 162 -7.65 12.55 -3.48
CA ASP A 162 -9.03 12.75 -3.92
C ASP A 162 -9.93 13.41 -2.84
N ASP A 163 -9.61 13.23 -1.57
CA ASP A 163 -10.35 13.81 -0.44
C ASP A 163 -9.83 15.20 -0.01
N GLY A 164 -8.81 15.71 -0.69
CA GLY A 164 -8.15 16.98 -0.37
C GLY A 164 -7.20 16.92 0.83
N THR A 165 -6.78 15.72 1.23
CA THR A 165 -5.74 15.45 2.24
C THR A 165 -4.66 14.55 1.66
N PRO A 166 -3.86 15.05 0.68
CA PRO A 166 -2.89 14.22 -0.01
C PRO A 166 -1.79 13.73 0.94
N ILE A 167 -1.33 12.49 0.68
CA ILE A 167 -0.13 11.91 1.27
C ILE A 167 0.87 11.75 0.13
N TYR A 168 2.00 12.42 0.23
CA TYR A 168 3.07 12.33 -0.75
C TYR A 168 4.06 11.27 -0.31
N GLU A 169 4.52 10.48 -1.27
CA GLU A 169 5.49 9.42 -1.07
C GLU A 169 6.77 9.77 -1.83
N LEU A 170 7.90 9.67 -1.14
CA LEU A 170 9.21 9.95 -1.69
C LEU A 170 10.09 8.71 -1.61
N LEU A 171 10.81 8.42 -2.69
CA LEU A 171 11.92 7.48 -2.71
C LEU A 171 13.21 8.28 -2.84
N VAL A 172 14.01 8.27 -1.79
CA VAL A 172 15.15 9.18 -1.61
C VAL A 172 16.43 8.37 -1.52
N PRO A 173 17.38 8.51 -2.45
CA PRO A 173 18.69 7.90 -2.31
C PRO A 173 19.40 8.38 -1.03
N THR A 174 20.21 7.52 -0.43
CA THR A 174 20.89 7.81 0.85
C THR A 174 21.71 9.11 0.79
N ARG A 175 22.34 9.42 -0.35
CA ARG A 175 23.10 10.68 -0.54
C ARG A 175 22.21 11.93 -0.49
N GLU A 176 20.93 11.81 -0.86
CA GLU A 176 19.95 12.90 -0.89
C GLU A 176 19.12 13.00 0.39
N LEU A 177 19.26 12.04 1.31
CA LEU A 177 18.39 11.98 2.50
C LEU A 177 18.55 13.24 3.38
N SER A 178 19.78 13.65 3.67
CA SER A 178 20.03 14.85 4.48
C SER A 178 19.60 16.13 3.76
N PRO A 179 19.97 16.39 2.49
CA PRO A 179 19.47 17.54 1.74
C PRO A 179 17.94 17.62 1.69
N VAL A 180 17.25 16.51 1.40
CA VAL A 180 15.79 16.48 1.33
C VAL A 180 15.17 16.78 2.69
N THR A 181 15.69 16.18 3.76
CA THR A 181 15.20 16.41 5.12
C THR A 181 15.38 17.87 5.53
N MET A 182 16.56 18.46 5.31
CA MET A 182 16.83 19.87 5.61
C MET A 182 15.88 20.81 4.84
N ASN A 183 15.65 20.56 3.54
CA ASN A 183 14.73 21.37 2.74
C ASN A 183 13.28 21.29 3.28
N LEU A 184 12.85 20.11 3.75
CA LEU A 184 11.54 19.95 4.39
C LEU A 184 11.45 20.75 5.70
N GLU A 185 12.46 20.66 6.55
CA GLU A 185 12.53 21.37 7.82
C GLU A 185 12.58 22.88 7.64
N ASP A 186 13.36 23.39 6.67
CA ASP A 186 13.42 24.82 6.30
C ASP A 186 12.06 25.35 5.83
N LEU A 187 11.21 24.50 5.26
CA LEU A 187 9.85 24.82 4.89
C LEU A 187 8.83 24.67 6.05
N GLY A 188 9.30 24.36 7.26
CA GLY A 188 8.49 24.23 8.45
C GLY A 188 7.78 22.89 8.60
N VAL A 189 8.21 21.87 7.85
CA VAL A 189 7.75 20.48 8.04
C VAL A 189 8.46 19.89 9.24
N VAL A 190 7.76 19.18 10.08
CA VAL A 190 8.34 18.54 11.26
C VAL A 190 8.36 17.03 11.10
N GLU A 191 9.30 16.39 11.81
CA GLU A 191 9.32 14.94 11.86
C GLU A 191 8.07 14.42 12.61
N GLY A 192 7.31 13.57 11.95
CA GLY A 192 6.11 12.93 12.46
C GLY A 192 6.36 11.50 12.95
N LYS A 193 5.28 10.80 13.28
CA LYS A 193 5.34 9.42 13.73
C LYS A 193 4.91 8.48 12.60
N LYS A 194 5.59 7.32 12.49
CA LYS A 194 5.23 6.27 11.55
C LYS A 194 3.76 5.85 11.72
N ASP A 195 3.34 5.58 12.94
CA ASP A 195 1.98 5.12 13.23
C ASP A 195 0.93 6.15 12.79
N THR A 196 1.19 7.45 12.97
CA THR A 196 0.31 8.51 12.48
C THR A 196 0.12 8.46 10.97
N ALA A 197 1.22 8.29 10.22
CA ALA A 197 1.17 8.22 8.76
C ALA A 197 0.46 6.96 8.27
N LEU A 198 0.70 5.81 8.91
CA LEU A 198 0.02 4.56 8.60
C LEU A 198 -1.46 4.60 8.96
N ALA A 199 -1.81 5.19 10.11
CA ALA A 199 -3.20 5.38 10.51
C ALA A 199 -3.97 6.25 9.50
N LEU A 200 -3.36 7.31 8.97
CA LEU A 200 -3.98 8.14 7.91
C LEU A 200 -4.26 7.35 6.63
N GLN A 201 -3.34 6.48 6.22
CA GLN A 201 -3.58 5.58 5.08
C GLN A 201 -4.69 4.57 5.39
N SER A 202 -4.61 3.90 6.54
CA SER A 202 -5.62 2.93 6.99
C SER A 202 -7.00 3.56 7.13
N TYR A 203 -7.08 4.83 7.55
CA TYR A 203 -8.33 5.60 7.60
C TYR A 203 -8.96 5.76 6.20
N LYS A 204 -8.14 5.92 5.17
CA LYS A 204 -8.56 5.99 3.77
C LYS A 204 -8.81 4.60 3.14
N GLY A 205 -8.62 3.53 3.88
CA GLY A 205 -8.71 2.15 3.38
C GLY A 205 -7.52 1.72 2.51
N ILE A 206 -6.40 2.43 2.62
CA ILE A 206 -5.17 2.16 1.87
C ILE A 206 -4.28 1.25 2.71
N ILE A 207 -3.79 0.19 2.09
CA ILE A 207 -2.81 -0.71 2.69
C ILE A 207 -1.41 -0.23 2.30
N ASP A 208 -0.59 0.07 3.30
CA ASP A 208 0.80 0.46 3.08
C ASP A 208 1.67 -0.75 2.67
N SER A 209 2.64 -0.55 1.76
CA SER A 209 3.53 -1.63 1.29
C SER A 209 4.51 -2.15 2.35
N SER A 210 4.61 -1.48 3.49
CA SER A 210 5.36 -1.97 4.66
C SER A 210 4.54 -2.92 5.55
N ILE A 211 3.31 -3.27 5.17
CA ILE A 211 2.46 -4.21 5.90
C ILE A 211 2.62 -5.60 5.30
N ASN A 212 2.92 -6.59 6.14
CA ASN A 212 2.99 -7.99 5.73
C ASN A 212 1.59 -8.57 5.52
N LEU A 213 1.26 -8.88 4.27
CA LEU A 213 -0.03 -9.45 3.86
C LEU A 213 0.03 -10.95 3.60
N SER A 214 1.13 -11.62 3.94
CA SER A 214 1.35 -13.04 3.64
C SER A 214 0.20 -13.93 4.15
N GLY A 215 -0.20 -14.89 3.31
CA GLY A 215 -1.28 -15.83 3.62
C GLY A 215 -2.69 -15.31 3.33
N ASN A 216 -2.88 -14.01 3.07
CA ASN A 216 -4.15 -13.45 2.67
C ASN A 216 -4.43 -13.63 1.18
N ASN A 217 -5.70 -13.56 0.77
CA ASN A 217 -6.06 -13.51 -0.64
C ASN A 217 -6.27 -12.03 -1.04
N PRO A 218 -5.67 -11.54 -2.16
CA PRO A 218 -5.77 -10.13 -2.53
C PRO A 218 -7.20 -9.65 -2.77
N LEU A 219 -8.10 -10.53 -3.24
CA LEU A 219 -9.51 -10.19 -3.45
C LEU A 219 -10.26 -9.94 -2.12
N HIS A 220 -9.81 -10.53 -1.02
CA HIS A 220 -10.34 -10.25 0.31
C HIS A 220 -9.86 -8.91 0.88
N LEU A 221 -8.75 -8.38 0.37
CA LEU A 221 -8.12 -7.16 0.83
C LEU A 221 -8.53 -5.92 0.01
N ARG A 222 -9.54 -6.03 -0.86
CA ARG A 222 -9.94 -4.97 -1.80
C ARG A 222 -8.84 -4.59 -2.80
N LEU A 223 -7.91 -5.51 -3.06
CA LEU A 223 -6.82 -5.35 -4.02
C LEU A 223 -7.18 -5.92 -5.41
N ALA A 224 -8.47 -5.99 -5.76
CA ALA A 224 -8.90 -6.53 -7.06
C ALA A 224 -8.34 -5.74 -8.26
N GLU A 225 -8.09 -4.46 -8.10
CA GLU A 225 -7.53 -3.59 -9.16
C GLU A 225 -6.09 -3.96 -9.56
N ILE A 226 -5.33 -4.60 -8.65
CA ILE A 226 -3.98 -5.08 -8.94
C ILE A 226 -3.94 -6.57 -9.30
N VAL A 227 -5.10 -7.20 -9.53
CA VAL A 227 -5.24 -8.60 -9.96
C VAL A 227 -5.78 -8.63 -11.38
N ASP A 228 -4.88 -8.68 -12.37
CA ASP A 228 -5.27 -8.74 -13.78
C ASP A 228 -5.45 -10.20 -14.23
N LEU A 229 -6.71 -10.61 -14.35
CA LEU A 229 -7.08 -11.96 -14.82
C LEU A 229 -6.98 -12.12 -16.35
N LYS A 230 -6.77 -11.02 -17.09
CA LYS A 230 -6.69 -11.03 -18.57
C LYS A 230 -5.27 -11.07 -19.11
N LYS A 231 -4.27 -10.79 -18.26
CA LYS A 231 -2.87 -10.95 -18.61
C LYS A 231 -2.47 -12.43 -18.72
N GLY A 232 -1.24 -12.72 -19.14
CA GLY A 232 -0.67 -14.07 -19.12
C GLY A 232 -0.68 -14.71 -17.72
N CYS A 233 -0.44 -16.02 -17.67
CA CYS A 233 -0.49 -16.81 -16.42
C CYS A 233 0.47 -16.29 -15.35
N TYR A 234 0.00 -16.31 -14.11
CA TYR A 234 0.79 -16.08 -12.89
C TYR A 234 0.34 -17.06 -11.79
N PRO A 235 1.16 -17.31 -10.75
CA PRO A 235 0.81 -18.24 -9.67
C PRO A 235 -0.50 -17.84 -8.97
N GLY A 236 -1.43 -18.80 -8.83
CA GLY A 236 -2.71 -18.58 -8.15
C GLY A 236 -3.83 -17.96 -9.01
N GLN A 237 -3.57 -17.61 -10.29
CA GLN A 237 -4.57 -16.97 -11.17
C GLN A 237 -5.87 -17.78 -11.29
N GLU A 238 -5.78 -19.11 -11.38
CA GLU A 238 -6.98 -19.97 -11.49
C GLU A 238 -7.91 -19.82 -10.29
N ILE A 239 -7.34 -19.69 -9.10
CA ILE A 239 -8.10 -19.52 -7.85
C ILE A 239 -8.81 -18.16 -7.88
N HIS A 240 -8.10 -17.09 -8.24
CA HIS A 240 -8.68 -15.75 -8.34
C HIS A 240 -9.81 -15.69 -9.40
N ALA A 241 -9.59 -16.25 -10.59
CA ALA A 241 -10.58 -16.31 -11.64
C ALA A 241 -11.83 -17.11 -11.23
N ARG A 242 -11.63 -18.22 -10.50
CA ARG A 242 -12.73 -19.04 -9.98
C ARG A 242 -13.52 -18.30 -8.89
N MET A 243 -12.84 -17.54 -8.03
CA MET A 243 -13.50 -16.73 -7.00
C MET A 243 -14.34 -15.63 -7.61
N GLU A 244 -13.82 -14.91 -8.63
CA GLU A 244 -14.55 -13.85 -9.32
C GLU A 244 -15.75 -14.41 -10.08
N SER A 245 -15.55 -15.47 -10.92
CA SER A 245 -16.60 -16.02 -11.77
C SER A 245 -17.77 -16.66 -11.01
N ARG A 246 -17.56 -17.10 -9.76
CA ARG A 246 -18.56 -17.73 -8.90
C ARG A 246 -19.14 -16.80 -7.86
N ASP A 247 -18.78 -15.52 -7.88
CA ASP A 247 -19.13 -14.56 -6.82
C ASP A 247 -18.81 -15.12 -5.40
N ALA A 248 -17.64 -15.74 -5.29
CA ALA A 248 -17.22 -16.45 -4.08
C ALA A 248 -16.35 -15.60 -3.13
N ILE A 249 -16.28 -14.30 -3.36
CA ILE A 249 -15.55 -13.36 -2.51
C ILE A 249 -16.43 -13.06 -1.29
N LYS A 250 -16.22 -13.85 -0.20
CA LYS A 250 -17.03 -13.78 1.03
C LYS A 250 -16.38 -12.96 2.14
N LYS A 251 -15.25 -12.33 1.86
CA LYS A 251 -14.55 -11.48 2.83
C LYS A 251 -14.19 -10.16 2.19
N THR A 252 -14.13 -9.13 3.01
CA THR A 252 -13.70 -7.80 2.58
C THR A 252 -12.91 -7.10 3.67
N LEU A 253 -12.15 -6.09 3.29
CA LEU A 253 -11.39 -5.22 4.19
C LEU A 253 -12.22 -3.98 4.52
N SER A 254 -12.21 -3.59 5.78
CA SER A 254 -12.80 -2.31 6.23
C SER A 254 -11.90 -1.65 7.25
N SER A 255 -12.07 -0.33 7.40
CA SER A 255 -11.35 0.48 8.38
C SER A 255 -12.22 0.73 9.61
N PHE A 256 -11.64 0.52 10.79
CA PHE A 256 -12.32 0.67 12.09
C PHE A 256 -11.52 1.55 13.04
N ARG A 257 -12.22 2.25 13.93
CA ARG A 257 -11.64 2.98 15.06
C ARG A 257 -11.82 2.19 16.35
N SER A 258 -10.83 2.27 17.23
CA SER A 258 -10.86 1.74 18.58
C SER A 258 -10.19 2.69 19.57
N ASN A 259 -10.42 2.49 20.85
CA ASN A 259 -9.75 3.27 21.91
C ASN A 259 -8.41 2.65 22.32
N SER A 260 -8.18 1.39 21.97
CA SER A 260 -6.94 0.67 22.25
C SER A 260 -6.42 -0.06 21.03
N GLN A 261 -5.13 -0.39 21.05
CA GLN A 261 -4.49 -1.17 20.01
C GLN A 261 -5.08 -2.58 19.95
N LEU A 262 -5.42 -3.02 18.75
CA LEU A 262 -5.76 -4.42 18.51
C LEU A 262 -4.49 -5.21 18.15
N SER A 263 -4.39 -6.45 18.64
CA SER A 263 -3.32 -7.33 18.22
C SER A 263 -3.52 -7.78 16.77
N ILE A 264 -2.43 -7.78 16.00
CA ILE A 264 -2.44 -8.23 14.59
C ILE A 264 -2.73 -9.74 14.55
N GLY A 265 -3.60 -10.15 13.63
CA GLY A 265 -3.92 -11.55 13.42
C GLY A 265 -5.41 -11.87 13.52
N ARG A 266 -5.70 -13.15 13.79
CA ARG A 266 -7.08 -13.68 13.77
C ARG A 266 -7.75 -13.58 15.12
N HIS A 267 -8.95 -13.03 15.10
CA HIS A 267 -9.82 -12.84 16.27
C HIS A 267 -11.24 -13.34 15.99
N LYS A 268 -12.07 -13.31 17.02
CA LYS A 268 -13.51 -13.52 16.90
C LYS A 268 -14.25 -12.32 17.46
N THR A 269 -15.34 -11.95 16.79
CA THR A 269 -16.30 -11.02 17.36
C THR A 269 -17.07 -11.65 18.50
N SER A 270 -17.76 -10.86 19.32
CA SER A 270 -18.67 -11.34 20.37
C SER A 270 -19.73 -12.33 19.85
N ASN A 271 -20.10 -12.21 18.57
CA ASN A 271 -21.05 -13.14 17.91
C ASN A 271 -20.36 -14.40 17.33
N GLY A 272 -19.06 -14.59 17.58
CA GLY A 272 -18.29 -15.76 17.14
C GLY A 272 -17.83 -15.71 15.67
N LEU A 273 -18.08 -14.64 14.92
CA LEU A 273 -17.61 -14.48 13.56
C LEU A 273 -16.11 -14.20 13.53
N GLY A 274 -15.39 -14.85 12.61
CA GLY A 274 -13.96 -14.66 12.44
C GLY A 274 -13.64 -13.33 11.74
N VAL A 275 -12.68 -12.61 12.29
CA VAL A 275 -12.07 -11.41 11.70
C VAL A 275 -10.55 -11.52 11.72
N GLU A 276 -9.86 -10.73 10.90
CA GLU A 276 -8.40 -10.68 10.87
C GLU A 276 -7.93 -9.24 10.86
N VAL A 277 -7.23 -8.82 11.90
CA VAL A 277 -6.62 -7.49 12.02
C VAL A 277 -5.33 -7.50 11.22
N ILE A 278 -5.25 -6.64 10.20
CA ILE A 278 -4.11 -6.51 9.29
C ILE A 278 -3.16 -5.42 9.76
N SER A 279 -3.70 -4.30 10.25
CA SER A 279 -2.94 -3.22 10.88
C SER A 279 -3.72 -2.59 12.01
N SER A 280 -2.99 -1.99 12.97
CA SER A 280 -3.54 -1.23 14.07
C SER A 280 -2.54 -0.12 14.41
N ASP A 281 -2.82 1.09 13.95
CA ASP A 281 -1.91 2.22 13.97
C ASP A 281 -2.53 3.40 14.70
N GLN A 282 -1.72 4.13 15.50
CA GLN A 282 -2.21 5.21 16.37
C GLN A 282 -2.27 6.55 15.65
N PHE A 283 -3.43 7.21 15.76
CA PHE A 283 -3.61 8.62 15.43
C PHE A 283 -4.17 9.38 16.62
N ALA A 284 -3.39 10.28 17.21
CA ALA A 284 -3.72 10.99 18.43
C ALA A 284 -4.08 10.01 19.58
N GLU A 285 -5.32 10.03 20.07
CA GLU A 285 -5.81 9.15 21.13
C GLU A 285 -6.61 7.95 20.61
N GLU A 286 -6.77 7.84 19.28
CA GLU A 286 -7.52 6.75 18.65
C GLU A 286 -6.57 5.78 17.92
N TRP A 287 -7.04 4.56 17.72
CA TRP A 287 -6.39 3.55 16.87
C TRP A 287 -7.23 3.31 15.63
N ILE A 288 -6.55 3.25 14.48
CA ILE A 288 -7.16 2.96 13.19
C ILE A 288 -6.72 1.56 12.78
N ASN A 289 -7.69 0.71 12.51
CA ASN A 289 -7.47 -0.70 12.27
C ASN A 289 -7.98 -1.09 10.90
N LEU A 290 -7.16 -1.76 10.09
CA LEU A 290 -7.61 -2.46 8.90
C LEU A 290 -7.98 -3.89 9.27
N ILE A 291 -9.23 -4.28 9.01
CA ILE A 291 -9.76 -5.57 9.42
C ILE A 291 -10.44 -6.27 8.26
N VAL A 292 -10.01 -7.50 7.97
CA VAL A 292 -10.69 -8.41 7.06
C VAL A 292 -11.81 -9.14 7.81
N HIS A 293 -13.01 -9.08 7.29
CA HIS A 293 -14.17 -9.71 7.90
C HIS A 293 -15.05 -10.43 6.86
N SER A 294 -15.92 -11.33 7.31
CA SER A 294 -16.94 -11.93 6.45
C SER A 294 -17.99 -10.91 6.04
N SER A 295 -18.53 -11.06 4.83
CA SER A 295 -19.73 -10.32 4.37
C SER A 295 -20.96 -10.56 5.28
N ASP A 296 -21.01 -11.71 5.98
CA ASP A 296 -22.08 -12.04 6.92
C ASP A 296 -22.09 -11.12 8.16
N LEU A 297 -21.01 -10.36 8.39
CA LEU A 297 -20.93 -9.40 9.49
C LEU A 297 -21.76 -8.12 9.21
N HIS A 298 -22.23 -7.93 7.98
CA HIS A 298 -23.02 -6.76 7.57
C HIS A 298 -22.46 -5.43 8.02
N VAL A 299 -21.16 -5.22 7.78
CA VAL A 299 -20.44 -4.00 8.18
C VAL A 299 -20.87 -2.83 7.31
N TYR A 300 -21.15 -1.69 7.95
CA TYR A 300 -21.44 -0.41 7.31
C TYR A 300 -20.86 0.74 8.15
N PRO A 301 -20.61 1.92 7.60
CA PRO A 301 -20.08 3.05 8.37
C PRO A 301 -20.96 3.39 9.57
N GLY A 302 -20.34 3.49 10.75
CA GLY A 302 -21.00 3.75 12.02
C GLY A 302 -21.45 2.50 12.79
N ILE A 303 -21.39 1.30 12.21
CA ILE A 303 -21.66 0.09 13.00
C ILE A 303 -20.58 -0.11 14.07
N ASN A 304 -20.99 -0.56 15.24
CA ASN A 304 -20.10 -1.00 16.31
C ASN A 304 -20.08 -2.52 16.37
N ILE A 305 -18.89 -3.10 16.43
CA ILE A 305 -18.68 -4.51 16.71
C ILE A 305 -17.74 -4.67 17.90
N GLN A 306 -17.77 -5.80 18.53
CA GLN A 306 -16.86 -6.11 19.64
C GLN A 306 -15.91 -7.23 19.23
N ILE A 307 -14.62 -6.96 19.40
CA ILE A 307 -13.54 -7.93 19.22
C ILE A 307 -12.85 -8.05 20.57
N GLU A 308 -12.81 -9.27 21.12
CA GLU A 308 -12.35 -9.48 22.49
C GLU A 308 -13.11 -8.55 23.48
N ASP A 309 -12.39 -7.76 24.26
CA ASP A 309 -12.98 -6.79 25.20
C ASP A 309 -13.10 -5.37 24.62
N GLU A 310 -12.67 -5.17 23.37
CA GLU A 310 -12.64 -3.86 22.72
C GLU A 310 -13.85 -3.65 21.81
N LYS A 311 -14.52 -2.50 22.01
CA LYS A 311 -15.58 -2.04 21.12
C LYS A 311 -14.98 -1.18 20.00
N ILE A 312 -15.16 -1.61 18.78
CA ILE A 312 -14.65 -0.90 17.61
C ILE A 312 -15.78 -0.37 16.73
N SER A 313 -15.55 0.76 16.07
CA SER A 313 -16.52 1.41 15.19
C SER A 313 -16.03 1.40 13.75
N CYS A 314 -16.84 0.91 12.83
CA CYS A 314 -16.52 0.95 11.42
C CYS A 314 -16.51 2.39 10.92
N HIS A 315 -15.44 2.77 10.24
CA HIS A 315 -15.29 4.08 9.62
C HIS A 315 -15.46 4.02 8.10
N LEU A 316 -14.88 3.03 7.44
CA LEU A 316 -14.88 2.85 5.99
C LEU A 316 -15.10 1.36 5.64
N VAL A 317 -15.95 1.11 4.64
CA VAL A 317 -16.24 -0.22 4.10
C VAL A 317 -15.78 -0.32 2.65
#